data_e34e1a727acf85e9997eb821249f7eab
#
_entry.id   e34e1a727acf85e9997eb821249f7eab
#
_cell.length_a   1.000
_cell.length_b   1.000
_cell.length_c   1.000
_cell.angle_alpha   90.00
_cell.angle_beta   90.00
_cell.angle_gamma   90.00
#
_symmetry.space_group_name_H-M   'P 1'
#
loop_
_entity.id
_entity.type
_entity.pdbx_description
1 polymer ?
#
loop_
_entity_poly.entity_id
_entity_poly.type
_entity_poly.pdbx_seq_one_letter_code
_entity_poly.pdbx_strand_id
1 'polypeptide(L)'
;MKKLIIATALTAAFAAPAFAQTAAPAAAEAAPASPHTLTANVGLFSSYRFRGIDQTFGKPALQGGFDYSHSSGIYLGNWNSNVSQTAGYPDGNLEMDFYGGWKKTWDDWGLDLGGIVYYYPGSQGRSLGTNADSGAVTNKELYIGGSWKTISLKYSYSMDDYFSLRGWNNAGTSTGKSTKGTSYLDLSATYDLGDGWGVNGHVGHLAAENMKNGDYTDWKIGVTKDISGWVVGLSYVGTNAEGSCSKNRAATVTDFQPYCFAKSWQDDSGTADQSSSKK
;
A
#
# COMPACT_ATOMS: atom_id res chain seq x y z
N MET A 1 12.28 -5.04 -25.76
CA MET A 1 12.69 -5.97 -24.66
C MET A 1 12.13 -5.39 -23.36
N LYS A 2 11.11 -6.04 -22.79
CA LYS A 2 10.47 -5.57 -21.54
C LYS A 2 11.49 -5.69 -20.40
N LYS A 3 11.83 -4.57 -19.76
CA LYS A 3 12.74 -4.58 -18.61
C LYS A 3 11.98 -5.19 -17.43
N LEU A 4 12.53 -6.27 -16.88
CA LEU A 4 12.04 -6.89 -15.65
C LEU A 4 12.32 -5.91 -14.49
N ILE A 5 11.28 -5.33 -13.94
CA ILE A 5 11.41 -4.46 -12.77
C ILE A 5 11.27 -5.35 -11.54
N ILE A 6 12.34 -5.49 -10.80
CA ILE A 6 12.39 -6.15 -9.51
C ILE A 6 11.85 -5.15 -8.49
N ALA A 7 10.60 -5.31 -8.10
CA ALA A 7 10.00 -4.54 -7.04
C ALA A 7 9.57 -5.51 -5.93
N THR A 8 10.23 -5.45 -4.81
CA THR A 8 9.80 -6.17 -3.61
C THR A 8 8.87 -5.23 -2.86
N ALA A 9 7.57 -5.39 -3.04
CA ALA A 9 6.59 -4.69 -2.24
C ALA A 9 6.07 -5.64 -1.17
N LEU A 10 6.35 -5.34 0.08
CA LEU A 10 5.55 -5.88 1.17
C LEU A 10 4.25 -5.09 1.17
N THR A 11 3.23 -5.57 0.46
CA THR A 11 1.88 -5.20 0.88
C THR A 11 1.75 -5.72 2.29
N ALA A 12 1.14 -4.96 3.19
CA ALA A 12 0.67 -5.49 4.46
C ALA A 12 -0.39 -6.58 4.18
N ALA A 13 0.04 -7.65 3.52
CA ALA A 13 -0.65 -8.91 3.54
C ALA A 13 -0.43 -9.42 4.95
N PHE A 14 -1.50 -9.63 5.69
CA PHE A 14 -1.47 -10.29 6.96
C PHE A 14 -0.79 -11.66 6.79
N ALA A 15 0.55 -11.68 6.86
CA ALA A 15 1.27 -12.90 7.09
C ALA A 15 1.00 -13.24 8.55
N ALA A 16 0.14 -14.21 8.78
CA ALA A 16 0.16 -14.90 10.06
C ALA A 16 1.63 -15.31 10.30
N PRO A 17 2.20 -15.02 11.48
CA PRO A 17 3.56 -15.43 11.76
C PRO A 17 3.63 -16.95 11.62
N ALA A 18 4.37 -17.45 10.66
CA ALA A 18 4.77 -18.85 10.63
C ALA A 18 5.69 -19.04 11.84
N PHE A 19 5.16 -19.62 12.91
CA PHE A 19 5.96 -20.03 14.06
C PHE A 19 6.87 -21.16 13.58
N ALA A 20 8.15 -20.86 13.38
CA ALA A 20 9.18 -21.88 13.31
C ALA A 20 9.22 -22.57 14.66
N GLN A 21 8.66 -23.76 14.75
CA GLN A 21 8.70 -24.62 15.91
C GLN A 21 10.09 -25.27 15.96
N THR A 22 11.04 -24.64 16.64
CA THR A 22 12.27 -25.31 17.04
C THR A 22 11.94 -26.31 18.14
N ALA A 23 12.32 -27.57 17.94
CA ALA A 23 12.18 -28.61 18.93
C ALA A 23 12.89 -28.21 20.23
N ALA A 24 12.13 -28.10 21.29
CA ALA A 24 12.62 -27.75 22.63
C ALA A 24 13.22 -28.96 23.34
N PRO A 25 14.28 -28.78 24.16
CA PRO A 25 14.71 -29.76 25.15
C PRO A 25 13.63 -29.89 26.23
N ALA A 26 13.54 -31.08 26.81
CA ALA A 26 12.49 -31.49 27.74
C ALA A 26 12.34 -30.61 28.99
N ALA A 27 11.06 -30.29 29.24
CA ALA A 27 10.37 -30.07 30.50
C ALA A 27 11.03 -29.18 31.59
N ALA A 28 10.78 -27.88 31.50
CA ALA A 28 10.34 -27.09 32.67
C ALA A 28 8.85 -26.78 32.43
N GLU A 29 8.04 -26.83 33.49
CA GLU A 29 6.63 -26.49 33.48
C GLU A 29 6.46 -25.09 32.82
N ALA A 30 5.90 -25.04 31.62
CA ALA A 30 5.85 -23.81 30.82
C ALA A 30 4.99 -22.80 31.57
N ALA A 31 5.56 -21.66 31.91
CA ALA A 31 4.77 -20.51 32.37
C ALA A 31 3.63 -20.23 31.39
N PRO A 32 2.42 -19.86 31.84
CA PRO A 32 1.30 -19.58 30.95
C PRO A 32 1.70 -18.58 29.87
N ALA A 33 1.43 -18.90 28.61
CA ALA A 33 1.81 -18.05 27.50
C ALA A 33 1.22 -16.65 27.68
N SER A 34 2.05 -15.62 27.53
CA SER A 34 1.60 -14.23 27.62
C SER A 34 0.47 -13.99 26.61
N PRO A 35 -0.65 -13.37 27.02
CA PRO A 35 -1.70 -12.98 26.08
C PRO A 35 -1.25 -11.85 25.13
N HIS A 36 -0.09 -11.26 25.37
CA HIS A 36 0.46 -10.13 24.62
C HIS A 36 1.60 -10.60 23.72
N THR A 37 1.56 -10.18 22.44
CA THR A 37 2.64 -10.38 21.48
C THR A 37 3.03 -9.04 20.89
N LEU A 38 4.32 -8.75 20.84
CA LEU A 38 4.90 -7.59 20.17
C LEU A 38 5.92 -8.09 19.14
N THR A 39 5.76 -7.67 17.89
CA THR A 39 6.70 -7.98 16.81
C THR A 39 7.15 -6.70 16.13
N ALA A 40 8.32 -6.74 15.49
CA ALA A 40 8.83 -5.65 14.68
C ALA A 40 9.43 -6.23 13.40
N ASN A 41 9.44 -5.42 12.36
CA ASN A 41 10.03 -5.78 11.07
C ASN A 41 10.76 -4.59 10.46
N VAL A 42 11.72 -4.88 9.59
CA VAL A 42 12.39 -3.91 8.75
C VAL A 42 12.75 -4.58 7.43
N GLY A 43 12.63 -3.83 6.32
CA GLY A 43 12.95 -4.33 4.99
C GLY A 43 13.49 -3.23 4.08
N LEU A 44 14.32 -3.62 3.11
CA LEU A 44 14.82 -2.77 2.05
C LEU A 44 14.24 -3.26 0.72
N PHE A 45 13.60 -2.35 -0.01
CA PHE A 45 12.90 -2.64 -1.25
C PHE A 45 13.44 -1.79 -2.38
N SER A 46 13.39 -2.30 -3.61
CA SER A 46 13.84 -1.54 -4.79
C SER A 46 12.94 -0.35 -5.10
N SER A 47 11.64 -0.42 -4.75
CA SER A 47 10.69 0.70 -4.76
C SER A 47 9.51 0.37 -3.85
N TYR A 48 8.80 1.40 -3.41
CA TYR A 48 7.55 1.25 -2.67
C TYR A 48 6.35 1.32 -3.63
N ARG A 49 5.52 0.30 -3.61
CA ARG A 49 4.26 0.23 -4.38
C ARG A 49 3.06 0.18 -3.43
N PHE A 50 2.24 1.23 -3.48
CA PHE A 50 0.97 1.29 -2.77
C PHE A 50 -0.17 1.13 -3.78
N ARG A 51 -0.97 0.06 -3.66
CA ARG A 51 -2.05 -0.24 -4.62
C ARG A 51 -1.57 -0.11 -6.07
N GLY A 52 -0.43 -0.72 -6.39
CA GLY A 52 0.20 -0.70 -7.71
C GLY A 52 0.96 0.58 -8.08
N ILE A 53 0.71 1.70 -7.41
CA ILE A 53 1.31 3.01 -7.70
C ILE A 53 2.66 3.17 -6.99
N ASP A 54 3.66 3.64 -7.74
CA ASP A 54 5.02 3.86 -7.22
C ASP A 54 5.11 5.11 -6.35
N GLN A 55 5.45 4.91 -5.08
CA GLN A 55 5.56 5.99 -4.09
C GLN A 55 6.99 6.54 -3.97
N THR A 56 7.97 5.87 -4.55
CA THR A 56 9.40 6.26 -4.48
C THR A 56 10.02 6.56 -5.83
N PHE A 57 9.27 6.52 -6.92
CA PHE A 57 9.75 6.73 -8.29
C PHE A 57 10.95 5.83 -8.63
N GLY A 58 10.82 4.51 -8.33
CA GLY A 58 11.86 3.50 -8.55
C GLY A 58 13.11 3.66 -7.70
N LYS A 59 13.08 4.50 -6.70
CA LYS A 59 14.17 4.60 -5.73
C LYS A 59 13.95 3.60 -4.60
N PRO A 60 15.01 3.17 -3.92
CA PRO A 60 14.90 2.28 -2.78
C PRO A 60 13.99 2.81 -1.68
N ALA A 61 13.23 1.91 -1.07
CA ALA A 61 12.39 2.17 0.08
C ALA A 61 12.91 1.38 1.29
N LEU A 62 13.17 2.09 2.39
CA LEU A 62 13.34 1.50 3.71
C LEU A 62 12.00 1.50 4.40
N GLN A 63 11.50 0.31 4.76
CA GLN A 63 10.18 0.12 5.33
C GLN A 63 10.27 -0.68 6.60
N GLY A 64 9.34 -0.44 7.54
CA GLY A 64 9.29 -1.23 8.75
C GLY A 64 8.34 -0.65 9.77
N GLY A 65 8.11 -1.42 10.83
CA GLY A 65 7.19 -1.05 11.86
C GLY A 65 7.15 -2.05 12.99
N PHE A 66 6.12 -1.92 13.82
CA PHE A 66 5.86 -2.84 14.91
C PHE A 66 4.37 -3.14 15.02
N ASP A 67 4.05 -4.34 15.52
CA ASP A 67 2.71 -4.84 15.70
C ASP A 67 2.55 -5.37 17.11
N TYR A 68 1.50 -4.94 17.78
CA TYR A 68 1.02 -5.50 19.02
C TYR A 68 -0.24 -6.31 18.75
N SER A 69 -0.34 -7.49 19.36
CA SER A 69 -1.58 -8.28 19.36
C SER A 69 -1.86 -8.87 20.72
N HIS A 70 -3.15 -9.01 21.03
CA HIS A 70 -3.66 -9.62 22.23
C HIS A 70 -4.46 -10.88 21.91
N SER A 71 -4.44 -11.88 22.77
CA SER A 71 -5.15 -13.16 22.59
C SER A 71 -6.66 -13.03 22.42
N SER A 72 -7.26 -11.88 22.81
CA SER A 72 -8.67 -11.55 22.52
C SER A 72 -8.95 -11.23 21.05
N GLY A 73 -7.91 -11.08 20.23
CA GLY A 73 -8.00 -10.66 18.84
C GLY A 73 -7.72 -9.18 18.61
N ILE A 74 -7.68 -8.35 19.63
CA ILE A 74 -7.33 -6.92 19.51
C ILE A 74 -5.88 -6.79 19.01
N TYR A 75 -5.64 -5.89 18.08
CA TYR A 75 -4.32 -5.53 17.59
C TYR A 75 -4.18 -4.03 17.35
N LEU A 76 -2.95 -3.55 17.42
CA LEU A 76 -2.51 -2.19 17.08
C LEU A 76 -1.16 -2.29 16.36
N GLY A 77 -0.90 -1.40 15.44
CA GLY A 77 0.40 -1.38 14.76
C GLY A 77 0.74 -0.02 14.20
N ASN A 78 2.00 0.08 13.83
CA ASN A 78 2.56 1.19 13.09
C ASN A 78 3.45 0.64 11.99
N TRP A 79 3.33 1.19 10.80
CA TRP A 79 4.23 0.91 9.69
C TRP A 79 4.71 2.22 9.09
N ASN A 80 5.92 2.24 8.55
CA ASN A 80 6.54 3.45 8.03
C ASN A 80 7.32 3.14 6.76
N SER A 81 7.41 4.13 5.87
CA SER A 81 8.23 4.10 4.65
C SER A 81 8.70 5.49 4.26
N ASN A 82 9.87 5.59 3.68
CA ASN A 82 10.17 6.79 2.91
C ASN A 82 9.32 6.83 1.64
N VAL A 83 8.91 8.03 1.26
CA VAL A 83 8.16 8.34 0.03
C VAL A 83 8.82 9.48 -0.73
N SER A 84 8.49 9.64 -2.01
CA SER A 84 8.93 10.77 -2.80
C SER A 84 7.96 11.93 -2.68
N GLN A 85 8.45 13.13 -2.44
CA GLN A 85 7.63 14.35 -2.45
C GLN A 85 6.84 14.52 -3.76
N THR A 86 7.41 14.04 -4.87
CA THR A 86 6.78 14.14 -6.19
C THR A 86 5.71 13.09 -6.44
N ALA A 87 5.54 12.13 -5.53
CA ALA A 87 4.45 11.13 -5.59
C ALA A 87 3.12 11.63 -5.00
N GLY A 88 2.97 12.95 -4.79
CA GLY A 88 1.75 13.54 -4.24
C GLY A 88 1.86 13.94 -2.76
N TYR A 89 3.09 13.95 -2.21
CA TYR A 89 3.36 14.30 -0.80
C TYR A 89 4.30 15.51 -0.71
N PRO A 90 3.86 16.71 -1.15
CA PRO A 90 4.72 17.89 -1.18
C PRO A 90 5.25 18.20 0.22
N ASP A 91 6.54 18.54 0.28
CA ASP A 91 7.27 18.83 1.53
C ASP A 91 7.40 17.65 2.51
N GLY A 92 6.86 16.45 2.15
CA GLY A 92 6.95 15.23 2.92
C GLY A 92 7.85 14.19 2.25
N ASN A 93 8.55 13.39 3.04
CA ASN A 93 9.36 12.27 2.56
C ASN A 93 9.19 11.00 3.41
N LEU A 94 8.25 11.02 4.31
CA LEU A 94 7.92 9.92 5.22
C LEU A 94 6.42 9.67 5.21
N GLU A 95 6.05 8.40 5.16
CA GLU A 95 4.72 7.87 5.44
C GLU A 95 4.73 7.15 6.78
N MET A 96 3.73 7.41 7.59
CA MET A 96 3.52 6.76 8.88
C MET A 96 2.07 6.28 8.94
N ASP A 97 1.88 4.98 9.04
CA ASP A 97 0.58 4.36 9.14
C ASP A 97 0.33 3.89 10.56
N PHE A 98 -0.79 4.27 11.13
CA PHE A 98 -1.26 3.81 12.42
C PHE A 98 -2.55 3.04 12.22
N TYR A 99 -2.57 1.78 12.64
CA TYR A 99 -3.72 0.92 12.43
C TYR A 99 -4.05 0.12 13.68
N GLY A 100 -5.30 -0.30 13.73
CA GLY A 100 -5.76 -1.16 14.80
C GLY A 100 -7.12 -1.75 14.50
N GLY A 101 -7.45 -2.79 15.24
CA GLY A 101 -8.70 -3.49 15.00
C GLY A 101 -8.87 -4.71 15.87
N TRP A 102 -9.74 -5.58 15.38
CA TRP A 102 -9.99 -6.87 15.96
C TRP A 102 -10.01 -7.93 14.87
N LYS A 103 -9.24 -9.01 15.07
CA LYS A 103 -9.21 -10.15 14.16
C LYS A 103 -9.46 -11.43 14.92
N LYS A 104 -10.11 -12.38 14.26
CA LYS A 104 -10.35 -13.71 14.80
C LYS A 104 -10.29 -14.76 13.70
N THR A 105 -9.67 -15.87 14.01
CA THR A 105 -9.63 -17.04 13.13
C THR A 105 -10.34 -18.20 13.83
N TRP A 106 -11.11 -18.97 13.07
CA TRP A 106 -11.73 -20.21 13.50
C TRP A 106 -11.70 -21.20 12.34
N ASP A 107 -11.10 -22.35 12.58
CA ASP A 107 -10.78 -23.34 11.55
C ASP A 107 -10.03 -22.69 10.37
N ASP A 108 -10.55 -22.81 9.17
CA ASP A 108 -9.98 -22.27 7.95
C ASP A 108 -10.39 -20.80 7.68
N TRP A 109 -11.28 -20.22 8.48
CA TRP A 109 -11.86 -18.91 8.26
C TRP A 109 -11.25 -17.85 9.16
N GLY A 110 -11.13 -16.64 8.64
CA GLY A 110 -10.73 -15.47 9.42
C GLY A 110 -11.62 -14.27 9.14
N LEU A 111 -11.78 -13.42 10.14
CA LEU A 111 -12.43 -12.13 10.06
C LEU A 111 -11.49 -11.07 10.62
N ASP A 112 -11.42 -9.91 9.96
CA ASP A 112 -10.64 -8.76 10.38
C ASP A 112 -11.48 -7.49 10.22
N LEU A 113 -11.61 -6.72 11.31
CA LEU A 113 -12.32 -5.44 11.36
C LEU A 113 -11.37 -4.41 11.93
N GLY A 114 -11.11 -3.34 11.19
CA GLY A 114 -10.17 -2.35 11.66
C GLY A 114 -10.23 -1.00 10.97
N GLY A 115 -9.31 -0.16 11.34
CA GLY A 115 -9.10 1.14 10.74
C GLY A 115 -7.61 1.46 10.61
N ILE A 116 -7.30 2.36 9.71
CA ILE A 116 -5.94 2.83 9.44
C ILE A 116 -5.97 4.33 9.18
N VAL A 117 -4.94 5.01 9.66
CA VAL A 117 -4.64 6.41 9.35
C VAL A 117 -3.28 6.45 8.67
N TYR A 118 -3.26 6.88 7.43
CA TYR A 118 -2.06 7.24 6.69
C TYR A 118 -1.73 8.69 7.01
N TYR A 119 -0.53 8.95 7.45
CA TYR A 119 -0.07 10.28 7.84
C TYR A 119 1.28 10.59 7.22
N TYR A 120 1.41 11.78 6.63
CA TYR A 120 2.62 12.25 5.94
C TYR A 120 3.18 13.47 6.67
N PRO A 121 4.11 13.30 7.63
CA PRO A 121 4.69 14.39 8.40
C PRO A 121 5.34 15.43 7.49
N GLY A 122 5.01 16.71 7.70
CA GLY A 122 5.52 17.82 6.91
C GLY A 122 4.79 18.06 5.58
N SER A 123 4.06 17.09 5.05
CA SER A 123 3.30 17.27 3.82
C SER A 123 2.09 18.18 4.03
N GLN A 124 1.83 19.06 3.07
CA GLN A 124 0.74 20.02 3.13
C GLN A 124 -0.17 19.90 1.90
N GLY A 125 -1.44 19.57 2.11
CA GLY A 125 -2.42 19.40 1.04
C GLY A 125 -2.56 20.65 0.17
N ARG A 126 -2.47 21.86 0.76
CA ARG A 126 -2.46 23.12 -0.01
C ARG A 126 -1.40 23.20 -1.11
N SER A 127 -0.29 22.49 -0.95
CA SER A 127 0.78 22.42 -1.96
C SER A 127 0.42 21.54 -3.15
N LEU A 128 -0.67 20.73 -3.06
CA LEU A 128 -1.27 20.00 -4.17
C LEU A 128 -2.17 20.87 -5.05
N GLY A 129 -2.33 22.14 -4.71
CA GLY A 129 -3.14 23.09 -5.44
C GLY A 129 -4.62 23.08 -5.03
N THR A 130 -5.50 23.52 -5.95
CA THR A 130 -6.95 23.67 -5.69
C THR A 130 -7.70 22.33 -5.57
N ASN A 131 -7.05 21.23 -5.90
CA ASN A 131 -7.63 19.88 -5.82
C ASN A 131 -7.33 19.17 -4.49
N ALA A 132 -6.95 19.92 -3.44
CA ALA A 132 -6.68 19.35 -2.14
C ALA A 132 -7.13 20.25 -1.00
N ASP A 133 -7.37 19.64 0.16
CA ASP A 133 -7.64 20.34 1.40
C ASP A 133 -6.38 21.02 1.95
N SER A 134 -6.58 22.10 2.69
CA SER A 134 -5.50 22.70 3.48
C SER A 134 -5.19 21.83 4.70
N GLY A 135 -3.93 21.77 5.10
CA GLY A 135 -3.46 20.99 6.25
C GLY A 135 -2.57 19.83 5.84
N ALA A 136 -2.22 18.98 6.79
CA ALA A 136 -1.40 17.80 6.54
C ALA A 136 -2.12 16.81 5.62
N VAL A 137 -1.40 16.22 4.68
CA VAL A 137 -1.95 15.12 3.88
C VAL A 137 -2.20 13.91 4.78
N THR A 138 -3.43 13.44 4.78
CA THR A 138 -3.85 12.25 5.54
C THR A 138 -4.88 11.45 4.75
N ASN A 139 -4.99 10.17 5.06
CA ASN A 139 -6.13 9.35 4.66
C ASN A 139 -6.56 8.47 5.84
N LYS A 140 -7.85 8.33 6.06
CA LYS A 140 -8.42 7.53 7.15
C LYS A 140 -9.37 6.52 6.54
N GLU A 141 -9.10 5.24 6.76
CA GLU A 141 -9.94 4.17 6.24
C GLU A 141 -10.47 3.28 7.37
N LEU A 142 -11.68 2.81 7.19
CA LEU A 142 -12.18 1.62 7.87
C LEU A 142 -12.11 0.44 6.90
N TYR A 143 -11.88 -0.74 7.42
CA TYR A 143 -11.85 -1.94 6.59
C TYR A 143 -12.50 -3.14 7.25
N ILE A 144 -13.00 -4.01 6.39
CA ILE A 144 -13.43 -5.36 6.72
C ILE A 144 -12.70 -6.35 5.82
N GLY A 145 -12.17 -7.40 6.39
CA GLY A 145 -11.49 -8.48 5.67
C GLY A 145 -12.04 -9.84 6.08
N GLY A 146 -12.17 -10.73 5.10
CA GLY A 146 -12.44 -12.13 5.31
C GLY A 146 -11.31 -12.97 4.73
N SER A 147 -10.99 -14.10 5.35
CA SER A 147 -10.03 -15.05 4.79
C SER A 147 -10.55 -16.49 4.85
N TRP A 148 -10.12 -17.28 3.89
CA TRP A 148 -10.34 -18.71 3.87
C TRP A 148 -9.05 -19.40 3.42
N LYS A 149 -8.45 -20.16 4.33
CA LYS A 149 -7.13 -20.78 4.12
C LYS A 149 -6.09 -19.73 3.67
N THR A 150 -5.65 -19.83 2.43
CA THR A 150 -4.60 -19.01 1.84
C THR A 150 -5.11 -17.79 1.06
N ILE A 151 -6.43 -17.62 0.96
CA ILE A 151 -7.08 -16.56 0.20
C ILE A 151 -7.69 -15.55 1.16
N SER A 152 -7.58 -14.26 0.85
CA SER A 152 -8.21 -13.18 1.60
C SER A 152 -8.86 -12.16 0.68
N LEU A 153 -9.98 -11.60 1.14
CA LEU A 153 -10.69 -10.50 0.50
C LEU A 153 -10.84 -9.38 1.53
N LYS A 154 -10.38 -8.17 1.19
CA LYS A 154 -10.48 -6.99 2.06
C LYS A 154 -11.13 -5.84 1.31
N TYR A 155 -12.07 -5.18 1.96
CA TYR A 155 -12.69 -3.94 1.50
C TYR A 155 -12.31 -2.80 2.44
N SER A 156 -11.72 -1.74 1.89
CA SER A 156 -11.34 -0.51 2.58
C SER A 156 -12.19 0.65 2.08
N TYR A 157 -12.60 1.54 2.99
CA TYR A 157 -13.46 2.68 2.71
C TYR A 157 -12.90 3.93 3.37
N SER A 158 -12.65 4.99 2.58
CA SER A 158 -12.15 6.27 3.08
C SER A 158 -13.23 7.03 3.82
N MET A 159 -12.97 7.32 5.08
CA MET A 159 -13.88 8.05 5.98
C MET A 159 -13.77 9.57 5.84
N ASP A 160 -12.74 10.03 5.16
CA ASP A 160 -12.38 11.42 4.90
C ASP A 160 -11.98 11.57 3.43
N ASP A 161 -11.64 12.77 2.98
CA ASP A 161 -11.16 12.99 1.63
C ASP A 161 -9.88 12.19 1.36
N TYR A 162 -9.91 11.38 0.30
CA TYR A 162 -8.87 10.41 -0.05
C TYR A 162 -7.53 11.12 -0.27
N PHE A 163 -6.58 10.89 0.64
CA PHE A 163 -5.29 11.60 0.69
C PHE A 163 -5.45 13.13 0.63
N SER A 164 -6.46 13.67 1.30
CA SER A 164 -6.81 15.09 1.32
C SER A 164 -7.18 15.67 -0.06
N LEU A 165 -7.46 14.85 -1.05
CA LEU A 165 -7.79 15.28 -2.41
C LEU A 165 -9.26 15.67 -2.54
N ARG A 166 -9.53 16.70 -3.33
CA ARG A 166 -10.88 17.07 -3.79
C ARG A 166 -11.14 16.51 -5.19
N GLY A 167 -12.40 16.27 -5.48
CA GLY A 167 -12.81 15.75 -6.77
C GLY A 167 -12.48 16.68 -7.93
N TRP A 168 -12.33 16.12 -9.11
CA TRP A 168 -12.06 16.81 -10.37
C TRP A 168 -12.88 16.26 -11.54
N ASN A 169 -13.01 17.08 -12.59
CA ASN A 169 -13.70 16.75 -13.84
C ASN A 169 -12.72 16.19 -14.90
N ASN A 170 -13.22 15.95 -16.11
CA ASN A 170 -12.43 15.45 -17.24
C ASN A 170 -11.23 16.35 -17.64
N ALA A 171 -11.28 17.64 -17.31
CA ALA A 171 -10.18 18.57 -17.59
C ALA A 171 -9.19 18.66 -16.43
N GLY A 172 -9.36 17.89 -15.35
CA GLY A 172 -8.55 17.99 -14.15
C GLY A 172 -8.87 19.23 -13.29
N THR A 173 -9.96 19.93 -13.60
CA THR A 173 -10.38 21.09 -12.82
C THR A 173 -11.10 20.62 -11.58
N SER A 174 -10.76 21.22 -10.44
CA SER A 174 -11.42 20.94 -9.16
C SER A 174 -12.93 21.19 -9.26
N THR A 175 -13.69 20.24 -8.75
CA THR A 175 -15.15 20.39 -8.57
C THR A 175 -15.50 20.79 -7.14
N GLY A 176 -14.52 20.82 -6.22
CA GLY A 176 -14.71 21.04 -4.80
C GLY A 176 -15.46 19.92 -4.06
N LYS A 177 -15.89 18.86 -4.77
CA LYS A 177 -16.60 17.74 -4.16
C LYS A 177 -15.67 16.91 -3.29
N SER A 178 -16.21 16.35 -2.20
CA SER A 178 -15.49 15.42 -1.35
C SER A 178 -15.17 14.13 -2.08
N THR A 179 -14.01 13.56 -1.80
CA THR A 179 -13.60 12.22 -2.26
C THR A 179 -13.75 11.16 -1.17
N LYS A 180 -14.36 11.53 -0.03
CA LYS A 180 -14.83 10.55 0.96
C LYS A 180 -15.70 9.50 0.30
N GLY A 181 -15.48 8.24 0.64
CA GLY A 181 -16.17 7.12 0.00
C GLY A 181 -15.32 6.43 -1.06
N THR A 182 -14.16 7.00 -1.44
CA THR A 182 -13.18 6.26 -2.23
C THR A 182 -12.89 4.93 -1.54
N SER A 183 -12.97 3.83 -2.29
CA SER A 183 -12.88 2.50 -1.72
C SER A 183 -11.92 1.61 -2.51
N TYR A 184 -11.38 0.61 -1.82
CA TYR A 184 -10.47 -0.34 -2.42
C TYR A 184 -10.85 -1.77 -2.03
N LEU A 185 -11.04 -2.61 -3.05
CA LEU A 185 -11.27 -4.03 -2.88
C LEU A 185 -10.01 -4.80 -3.26
N ASP A 186 -9.48 -5.61 -2.36
CA ASP A 186 -8.29 -6.43 -2.55
C ASP A 186 -8.61 -7.91 -2.39
N LEU A 187 -8.32 -8.69 -3.41
CA LEU A 187 -8.29 -10.14 -3.37
C LEU A 187 -6.84 -10.60 -3.40
N SER A 188 -6.40 -11.23 -2.34
CA SER A 188 -5.02 -11.68 -2.17
C SER A 188 -4.94 -13.18 -1.91
N ALA A 189 -3.81 -13.78 -2.28
CA ALA A 189 -3.49 -15.16 -1.96
C ALA A 189 -2.00 -15.31 -1.62
N THR A 190 -1.72 -16.18 -0.63
CA THR A 190 -0.35 -16.54 -0.26
C THR A 190 -0.29 -18.05 -0.05
N TYR A 191 0.69 -18.70 -0.64
CA TYR A 191 0.84 -20.15 -0.55
C TYR A 191 2.29 -20.50 -0.17
N ASP A 192 2.42 -21.34 0.86
CA ASP A 192 3.70 -21.89 1.29
C ASP A 192 4.02 -23.13 0.46
N LEU A 193 5.18 -23.10 -0.22
CA LEU A 193 5.68 -24.20 -1.05
C LEU A 193 6.58 -25.16 -0.26
N GLY A 194 6.83 -24.88 1.01
CA GLY A 194 7.79 -25.61 1.84
C GLY A 194 9.22 -25.11 1.68
N ASP A 195 10.10 -25.60 2.54
CA ASP A 195 11.52 -25.24 2.57
C ASP A 195 11.81 -23.73 2.57
N GLY A 196 10.90 -22.92 3.15
CA GLY A 196 10.99 -21.47 3.19
C GLY A 196 10.66 -20.77 1.87
N TRP A 197 10.18 -21.49 0.85
CA TRP A 197 9.66 -20.88 -0.37
C TRP A 197 8.19 -20.53 -0.24
N GLY A 198 7.82 -19.35 -0.75
CA GLY A 198 6.42 -18.91 -0.80
C GLY A 198 6.11 -18.24 -2.12
N VAL A 199 4.85 -18.31 -2.52
CA VAL A 199 4.30 -17.51 -3.64
C VAL A 199 3.17 -16.66 -3.11
N ASN A 200 3.03 -15.46 -3.66
CA ASN A 200 1.95 -14.55 -3.29
C ASN A 200 1.47 -13.77 -4.50
N GLY A 201 0.25 -13.30 -4.42
CA GLY A 201 -0.32 -12.46 -5.44
C GLY A 201 -1.54 -11.72 -4.94
N HIS A 202 -1.88 -10.65 -5.63
CA HIS A 202 -3.15 -9.97 -5.43
C HIS A 202 -3.65 -9.32 -6.72
N VAL A 203 -4.94 -9.05 -6.73
CA VAL A 203 -5.60 -8.13 -7.64
C VAL A 203 -6.48 -7.20 -6.80
N GLY A 204 -6.36 -5.90 -7.03
CA GLY A 204 -7.11 -4.89 -6.31
C GLY A 204 -7.78 -3.90 -7.26
N HIS A 205 -8.87 -3.30 -6.81
CA HIS A 205 -9.61 -2.28 -7.55
C HIS A 205 -9.91 -1.08 -6.68
N LEU A 206 -9.44 0.08 -7.12
CA LEU A 206 -9.78 1.38 -6.53
C LEU A 206 -10.98 1.96 -7.25
N ALA A 207 -12.05 2.25 -6.52
CA ALA A 207 -13.19 3.06 -6.96
C ALA A 207 -13.04 4.46 -6.35
N ALA A 208 -12.71 5.44 -7.18
CA ALA A 208 -12.33 6.79 -6.76
C ALA A 208 -13.53 7.73 -6.80
N GLU A 209 -14.04 8.11 -5.63
CA GLU A 209 -15.23 8.94 -5.51
C GLU A 209 -14.98 10.36 -6.01
N ASN A 210 -15.84 10.84 -6.94
CA ASN A 210 -15.77 12.18 -7.55
C ASN A 210 -14.45 12.54 -8.26
N MET A 211 -13.59 11.57 -8.53
CA MET A 211 -12.32 11.77 -9.24
C MET A 211 -12.41 11.15 -10.63
N LYS A 212 -12.60 11.95 -11.66
CA LYS A 212 -12.69 11.44 -13.03
C LYS A 212 -11.38 10.77 -13.46
N ASN A 213 -11.46 9.59 -14.09
CA ASN A 213 -10.32 8.72 -14.42
C ASN A 213 -9.48 8.29 -13.20
N GLY A 214 -10.08 8.36 -12.00
CA GLY A 214 -9.41 7.97 -10.76
C GLY A 214 -9.46 6.47 -10.49
N ASP A 215 -10.43 5.76 -11.06
CA ASP A 215 -10.60 4.32 -10.88
C ASP A 215 -9.47 3.56 -11.58
N TYR A 216 -8.98 2.53 -10.94
CA TYR A 216 -8.03 1.62 -11.56
C TYR A 216 -7.99 0.25 -10.89
N THR A 217 -7.40 -0.70 -11.58
CA THR A 217 -7.07 -2.03 -11.09
C THR A 217 -5.56 -2.21 -11.07
N ASP A 218 -5.08 -2.84 -10.03
CA ASP A 218 -3.68 -3.24 -9.91
C ASP A 218 -3.55 -4.73 -9.60
N TRP A 219 -2.36 -5.27 -9.82
CA TRP A 219 -2.06 -6.68 -9.59
C TRP A 219 -0.61 -6.90 -9.23
N LYS A 220 -0.36 -7.96 -8.50
CA LYS A 220 1.00 -8.41 -8.15
C LYS A 220 1.06 -9.93 -8.21
N ILE A 221 2.21 -10.45 -8.62
CA ILE A 221 2.63 -11.83 -8.40
C ILE A 221 4.07 -11.83 -7.90
N GLY A 222 4.37 -12.62 -6.89
CA GLY A 222 5.67 -12.66 -6.27
C GLY A 222 6.07 -14.03 -5.75
N VAL A 223 7.36 -14.22 -5.63
CA VAL A 223 7.98 -15.37 -4.97
C VAL A 223 8.88 -14.87 -3.85
N THR A 224 8.91 -15.61 -2.75
CA THR A 224 9.76 -15.31 -1.60
C THR A 224 10.57 -16.52 -1.19
N LYS A 225 11.72 -16.29 -0.57
CA LYS A 225 12.54 -17.30 0.08
C LYS A 225 12.95 -16.81 1.46
N ASP A 226 12.58 -17.56 2.48
CA ASP A 226 13.14 -17.39 3.83
C ASP A 226 14.47 -18.11 3.91
N ILE A 227 15.49 -17.39 4.38
CA ILE A 227 16.85 -17.89 4.63
C ILE A 227 17.17 -17.56 6.08
N SER A 228 16.78 -18.44 6.99
CA SER A 228 17.04 -18.29 8.43
C SER A 228 16.54 -16.96 9.02
N GLY A 229 15.32 -16.57 8.66
CA GLY A 229 14.68 -15.33 9.11
C GLY A 229 14.91 -14.12 8.20
N TRP A 230 15.77 -14.23 7.18
CA TRP A 230 15.91 -13.23 6.12
C TRP A 230 14.99 -13.59 4.95
N VAL A 231 13.98 -12.79 4.69
CA VAL A 231 13.09 -13.03 3.56
C VAL A 231 13.54 -12.22 2.35
N VAL A 232 13.95 -12.96 1.30
CA VAL A 232 14.27 -12.38 -0.01
C VAL A 232 13.09 -12.59 -0.94
N GLY A 233 12.66 -11.55 -1.66
CA GLY A 233 11.49 -11.63 -2.54
C GLY A 233 11.71 -10.97 -3.88
N LEU A 234 11.02 -11.51 -4.89
CA LEU A 234 10.92 -10.96 -6.23
C LEU A 234 9.45 -10.88 -6.62
N SER A 235 9.01 -9.72 -7.11
CA SER A 235 7.63 -9.54 -7.51
C SER A 235 7.51 -8.76 -8.82
N TYR A 236 6.49 -9.10 -9.60
CA TYR A 236 5.99 -8.28 -10.70
C TYR A 236 4.74 -7.54 -10.22
N VAL A 237 4.71 -6.22 -10.42
CA VAL A 237 3.58 -5.35 -10.06
C VAL A 237 3.15 -4.58 -11.29
N GLY A 238 1.84 -4.50 -11.52
CA GLY A 238 1.26 -3.77 -12.63
C GLY A 238 -0.01 -3.03 -12.25
N THR A 239 -0.42 -2.07 -13.09
CA THR A 239 -1.67 -1.33 -12.94
C THR A 239 -2.14 -0.77 -14.29
N ASN A 240 -3.46 -0.57 -14.43
CA ASN A 240 -4.06 0.13 -15.56
C ASN A 240 -4.39 1.60 -15.25
N ALA A 241 -3.88 2.14 -14.13
CA ALA A 241 -4.10 3.53 -13.76
C ALA A 241 -3.77 4.52 -14.90
N GLU A 242 -4.64 5.49 -15.12
CA GLU A 242 -4.56 6.47 -16.21
C GLU A 242 -3.41 7.47 -15.95
N GLY A 243 -2.30 7.34 -16.67
CA GLY A 243 -1.05 8.05 -16.35
C GLY A 243 -0.28 8.62 -17.53
N SER A 244 -0.93 8.96 -18.66
CA SER A 244 -0.25 9.57 -19.81
C SER A 244 -0.04 11.08 -19.60
N CYS A 245 1.19 11.50 -19.29
CA CYS A 245 1.52 12.92 -19.08
C CYS A 245 1.36 13.77 -20.35
N SER A 246 1.48 13.18 -21.53
CA SER A 246 1.29 13.90 -22.81
C SER A 246 -0.14 14.41 -22.97
N LYS A 247 -1.13 13.67 -22.48
CA LYS A 247 -2.55 14.11 -22.52
C LYS A 247 -2.79 15.34 -21.65
N ASN A 248 -2.12 15.44 -20.49
CA ASN A 248 -2.26 16.57 -19.58
C ASN A 248 -1.56 17.85 -20.09
N ARG A 249 -0.68 17.73 -21.10
CA ARG A 249 0.02 18.87 -21.73
C ARG A 249 -0.69 19.41 -22.95
N ALA A 250 -1.78 18.81 -23.37
CA ALA A 250 -2.57 19.31 -24.49
C ALA A 250 -3.09 20.73 -24.22
N ALA A 251 -3.20 21.56 -25.26
CA ALA A 251 -3.73 22.93 -25.13
C ALA A 251 -5.14 22.95 -24.54
N THR A 252 -5.92 21.88 -24.75
CA THR A 252 -7.21 21.66 -24.09
C THR A 252 -7.20 20.24 -23.52
N VAL A 253 -7.22 20.14 -22.19
CA VAL A 253 -7.29 18.85 -21.50
C VAL A 253 -8.75 18.41 -21.47
N THR A 254 -9.07 17.33 -22.17
CA THR A 254 -10.41 16.71 -22.18
C THR A 254 -10.46 15.34 -21.52
N ASP A 255 -9.30 14.79 -21.22
CA ASP A 255 -9.10 13.44 -20.65
C ASP A 255 -7.93 13.48 -19.69
N PHE A 256 -8.14 14.09 -18.52
CA PHE A 256 -7.13 14.27 -17.48
C PHE A 256 -6.66 12.91 -16.94
N GLN A 257 -5.35 12.77 -16.80
CA GLN A 257 -4.67 11.56 -16.37
C GLN A 257 -4.09 11.75 -14.96
N PRO A 258 -4.81 11.36 -13.91
CA PRO A 258 -4.43 11.68 -12.53
C PRO A 258 -3.12 11.01 -12.10
N TYR A 259 -2.79 9.86 -12.66
CA TYR A 259 -1.59 9.09 -12.30
C TYR A 259 -0.40 9.33 -13.24
N CYS A 260 -0.41 10.43 -13.97
CA CYS A 260 0.68 10.85 -14.86
C CYS A 260 2.05 10.81 -14.15
N PHE A 261 2.13 11.27 -12.90
CA PHE A 261 3.36 11.25 -12.11
C PHE A 261 3.91 9.83 -11.91
N ALA A 262 3.04 8.85 -11.77
CA ALA A 262 3.42 7.47 -11.50
C ALA A 262 3.98 6.74 -12.73
N LYS A 263 3.51 7.11 -13.92
CA LYS A 263 3.92 6.48 -15.19
C LYS A 263 5.09 7.16 -15.91
N SER A 264 5.42 8.41 -15.56
CA SER A 264 6.58 9.10 -16.14
C SER A 264 7.89 8.30 -16.02
N TRP A 265 7.89 7.34 -15.12
CA TRP A 265 8.99 6.46 -14.80
C TRP A 265 8.89 5.07 -15.44
N GLN A 266 7.65 4.61 -15.69
CA GLN A 266 7.36 3.28 -16.24
C GLN A 266 7.19 3.29 -17.76
N ASP A 267 7.14 4.47 -18.36
CA ASP A 267 6.98 4.60 -19.79
C ASP A 267 8.27 4.17 -20.48
N ASP A 268 8.22 3.04 -21.18
CA ASP A 268 9.32 2.43 -21.93
C ASP A 268 9.87 3.34 -23.07
N SER A 269 9.27 4.51 -23.28
CA SER A 269 9.68 5.43 -24.34
C SER A 269 11.02 6.13 -24.11
N GLY A 270 11.67 5.91 -22.94
CA GLY A 270 12.98 6.48 -22.65
C GLY A 270 13.03 8.01 -22.55
N THR A 271 11.90 8.67 -22.71
CA THR A 271 11.73 10.11 -22.55
C THR A 271 11.10 10.40 -21.18
N ALA A 272 11.80 10.03 -20.10
CA ALA A 272 11.56 10.69 -18.84
C ALA A 272 11.84 12.17 -19.08
N ASP A 273 10.77 12.98 -19.10
CA ASP A 273 10.94 14.43 -19.20
C ASP A 273 11.58 14.95 -17.90
N GLN A 274 12.91 14.88 -17.88
CA GLN A 274 13.77 15.44 -16.82
C GLN A 274 13.75 16.95 -16.80
N SER A 275 12.93 17.60 -17.65
CA SER A 275 12.97 19.06 -17.84
C SER A 275 12.32 19.85 -16.70
N SER A 276 11.57 19.23 -15.81
CA SER A 276 10.90 19.93 -14.69
C SER A 276 11.64 19.90 -13.34
N SER A 277 12.78 19.19 -13.24
CA SER A 277 13.53 19.10 -11.98
C SER A 277 14.81 19.94 -11.91
N LYS A 278 14.99 20.87 -12.86
CA LYS A 278 16.10 21.86 -12.80
C LYS A 278 15.52 23.28 -12.83
N LYS A 279 15.09 23.75 -11.67
CA LYS A 279 15.25 25.15 -11.25
C LYS A 279 15.24 25.23 -9.74
#